data_55a842c5fac9c5c5b7034da6fa1968d0
#
_entry.id   55a842c5fac9c5c5b7034da6fa1968d0
#
_cell.length_a   1.000
_cell.length_b   1.000
_cell.length_c   1.000
_cell.angle_alpha   90.00
_cell.angle_beta   90.00
_cell.angle_gamma   90.00
#
_symmetry.space_group_name_H-M   'P 1'
#
loop_
_entity.id
_entity.type
_entity.pdbx_description
1 polymer ?
#
loop_
_entity_poly.entity_id
_entity_poly.type
_entity_poly.pdbx_seq_one_letter_code
_entity_poly.pdbx_strand_id
1 'polypeptide(L)'
;MGILEIDYRHLRDKTVLLSAAFMQLNEEIGKIAGYAENTDIFWNGEANEAYMETVVRDLTDMGLYLGRIKDTLAILRNTLEIYIQNEREVQRLIGEYIHERKDKI
;
A
#
# COMPACT_ATOMS: atom_id res chain seq x y z
N MET A 1 17.25 -6.54 -20.94
CA MET A 1 16.85 -5.75 -19.79
C MET A 1 17.14 -6.37 -18.45
N GLY A 2 17.19 -7.62 -18.32
CA GLY A 2 17.83 -8.34 -17.24
C GLY A 2 17.34 -8.02 -15.83
N ILE A 3 18.28 -7.71 -14.96
CA ILE A 3 18.09 -7.60 -13.51
C ILE A 3 17.10 -6.50 -13.12
N LEU A 4 17.19 -5.31 -13.75
CA LEU A 4 16.33 -4.17 -13.41
C LEU A 4 14.84 -4.46 -13.71
N GLU A 5 14.55 -5.16 -14.80
CA GLU A 5 13.20 -5.52 -15.18
C GLU A 5 12.63 -6.56 -14.20
N ILE A 6 13.46 -7.51 -13.76
CA ILE A 6 13.07 -8.52 -12.77
C ILE A 6 12.77 -7.83 -11.43
N ASP A 7 13.62 -6.90 -10.99
CA ASP A 7 13.42 -6.16 -9.76
C ASP A 7 12.14 -5.32 -9.79
N TYR A 8 11.86 -4.69 -10.93
CA TYR A 8 10.62 -3.93 -11.13
C TYR A 8 9.40 -4.83 -10.99
N ARG A 9 9.39 -5.98 -11.65
CA ARG A 9 8.27 -6.92 -11.58
C ARG A 9 8.07 -7.44 -10.17
N HIS A 10 9.15 -7.76 -9.47
CA HIS A 10 9.09 -8.18 -8.07
C HIS A 10 8.48 -7.10 -7.20
N LEU A 11 8.95 -5.87 -7.31
CA LEU A 11 8.44 -4.76 -6.54
C LEU A 11 6.96 -4.51 -6.84
N ARG A 12 6.58 -4.54 -8.12
CA ARG A 12 5.19 -4.38 -8.54
C ARG A 12 4.31 -5.46 -7.94
N ASP A 13 4.72 -6.73 -8.04
CA ASP A 13 3.92 -7.86 -7.56
C ASP A 13 3.78 -7.82 -6.04
N LYS A 14 4.83 -7.47 -5.32
CA LYS A 14 4.78 -7.32 -3.86
C LYS A 14 3.91 -6.13 -3.45
N THR A 15 3.93 -5.05 -4.21
CA THR A 15 3.08 -3.88 -3.95
C THR A 15 1.61 -4.23 -4.13
N VAL A 16 1.26 -5.01 -5.15
CA VAL A 16 -0.11 -5.50 -5.37
C VAL A 16 -0.56 -6.38 -4.21
N LEU A 17 0.29 -7.32 -3.77
CA LEU A 17 -0.02 -8.19 -2.64
C LEU A 17 -0.22 -7.39 -1.35
N LEU A 18 0.64 -6.43 -1.08
CA LEU A 18 0.52 -5.58 0.11
C LEU A 18 -0.75 -4.73 0.06
N SER A 19 -1.11 -4.21 -1.11
CA SER A 19 -2.35 -3.45 -1.31
C SER A 19 -3.58 -4.31 -1.01
N ALA A 20 -3.61 -5.55 -1.49
CA ALA A 20 -4.70 -6.48 -1.23
C ALA A 20 -4.79 -6.82 0.26
N ALA A 21 -3.65 -7.07 0.91
CA ALA A 21 -3.61 -7.34 2.35
C ALA A 21 -4.07 -6.12 3.16
N PHE A 22 -3.69 -4.91 2.76
CA PHE A 22 -4.15 -3.68 3.39
C PHE A 22 -5.68 -3.54 3.31
N MET A 23 -6.26 -3.77 2.15
CA MET A 23 -7.71 -3.68 1.95
C MET A 23 -8.44 -4.70 2.82
N GLN A 24 -7.94 -5.93 2.86
CA GLN A 24 -8.52 -6.99 3.68
C GLN A 24 -8.43 -6.67 5.17
N LEU A 25 -7.29 -6.19 5.63
CA LEU A 25 -7.09 -5.82 7.02
C LEU A 25 -8.01 -4.65 7.42
N ASN A 26 -8.13 -3.65 6.56
CA ASN A 26 -9.02 -2.52 6.77
C ASN A 26 -10.48 -2.99 6.91
N GLU A 27 -10.92 -3.92 6.07
CA GLU A 27 -12.25 -4.50 6.14
C GLU A 27 -12.47 -5.27 7.45
N GLU A 28 -11.50 -6.08 7.85
CA GLU A 28 -11.59 -6.86 9.09
C GLU A 28 -11.65 -5.95 10.34
N ILE A 29 -10.87 -4.88 10.35
CA ILE A 29 -10.92 -3.90 11.44
C ILE A 29 -12.30 -3.23 11.51
N GLY A 30 -12.90 -2.93 10.37
CA GLY A 30 -14.26 -2.39 10.30
C GLY A 30 -15.28 -3.35 10.89
N LYS A 31 -15.15 -4.64 10.64
CA LYS A 31 -16.02 -5.67 11.24
C LYS A 31 -15.86 -5.74 12.75
N ILE A 32 -14.63 -5.69 13.24
CA ILE A 32 -14.36 -5.70 14.69
C ILE A 32 -14.99 -4.48 15.35
N ALA A 33 -14.87 -3.31 14.75
CA ALA A 33 -15.48 -2.09 15.26
C ALA A 33 -17.02 -2.22 15.33
N GLY A 34 -17.62 -2.81 14.29
CA GLY A 34 -19.07 -3.06 14.28
C GLY A 34 -19.50 -4.02 15.36
N TYR A 35 -18.76 -5.10 15.61
CA TYR A 35 -19.06 -6.03 16.70
C TYR A 35 -18.94 -5.36 18.07
N ALA A 36 -17.94 -4.51 18.25
CA ALA A 36 -17.76 -3.77 19.49
C ALA A 36 -18.94 -2.82 19.77
N GLU A 37 -19.42 -2.11 18.76
CA GLU A 37 -20.60 -1.25 18.89
C GLU A 37 -21.85 -2.06 19.27
N ASN A 38 -22.07 -3.19 18.62
CA ASN A 38 -23.21 -4.07 18.95
C ASN A 38 -23.14 -4.60 20.37
N THR A 39 -21.94 -4.95 20.85
CA THR A 39 -21.74 -5.41 22.21
C THR A 39 -22.08 -4.31 23.22
N ASP A 40 -21.69 -3.07 22.94
CA ASP A 40 -21.96 -1.92 23.81
C ASP A 40 -23.45 -1.69 24.01
N ILE A 41 -24.28 -1.93 22.99
CA ILE A 41 -25.73 -1.78 23.10
C ILE A 41 -26.34 -2.74 24.12
N PHE A 42 -25.81 -3.95 24.23
CA PHE A 42 -26.37 -5.03 25.04
C PHE A 42 -25.70 -5.21 26.39
N TRP A 43 -24.58 -4.58 26.65
CA TRP A 43 -23.75 -4.79 27.81
C TRP A 43 -23.50 -3.47 28.54
N ASN A 44 -24.08 -3.32 29.74
CA ASN A 44 -23.97 -2.11 30.54
C ASN A 44 -23.12 -2.34 31.79
N GLY A 45 -22.56 -1.25 32.37
CA GLY A 45 -21.85 -1.25 33.63
C GLY A 45 -20.34 -1.03 33.49
N GLU A 46 -19.66 -1.10 34.66
CA GLU A 46 -18.21 -0.84 34.74
C GLU A 46 -17.37 -1.80 33.90
N ALA A 47 -17.78 -3.07 33.85
CA ALA A 47 -17.06 -4.06 33.04
C ALA A 47 -17.15 -3.74 31.58
N ASN A 48 -18.28 -3.22 31.09
CA ASN A 48 -18.43 -2.77 29.70
C ASN A 48 -17.58 -1.53 29.42
N GLU A 49 -17.56 -0.58 30.35
CA GLU A 49 -16.73 0.63 30.19
C GLU A 49 -15.24 0.27 30.06
N ALA A 50 -14.74 -0.62 30.90
CA ALA A 50 -13.35 -1.09 30.83
C ALA A 50 -13.07 -1.84 29.54
N TYR A 51 -13.98 -2.69 29.09
CA TYR A 51 -13.88 -3.42 27.82
C TYR A 51 -13.85 -2.47 26.66
N MET A 52 -14.78 -1.52 26.60
CA MET A 52 -14.87 -0.56 25.50
C MET A 52 -13.64 0.35 25.45
N GLU A 53 -13.11 0.77 26.58
CA GLU A 53 -11.89 1.55 26.64
C GLU A 53 -10.71 0.79 26.00
N THR A 54 -10.56 -0.49 26.33
CA THR A 54 -9.53 -1.34 25.75
C THR A 54 -9.74 -1.53 24.25
N VAL A 55 -10.96 -1.81 23.82
CA VAL A 55 -11.29 -2.00 22.39
C VAL A 55 -11.03 -0.74 21.59
N VAL A 56 -11.45 0.43 22.09
CA VAL A 56 -11.21 1.70 21.41
C VAL A 56 -9.72 1.97 21.28
N ARG A 57 -8.94 1.71 22.33
CA ARG A 57 -7.50 1.86 22.28
C ARG A 57 -6.86 0.96 21.24
N ASP A 58 -7.23 -0.32 21.23
CA ASP A 58 -6.69 -1.29 20.28
C ASP A 58 -7.07 -0.95 18.84
N LEU A 59 -8.32 -0.54 18.60
CA LEU A 59 -8.76 -0.11 17.27
C LEU A 59 -8.04 1.15 16.81
N THR A 60 -7.78 2.08 17.72
CA THR A 60 -7.00 3.29 17.41
C THR A 60 -5.59 2.93 16.99
N ASP A 61 -4.94 2.02 17.72
CA ASP A 61 -3.59 1.54 17.39
C ASP A 61 -3.56 0.85 16.03
N MET A 62 -4.55 -0.01 15.75
CA MET A 62 -4.70 -0.66 14.44
C MET A 62 -4.87 0.35 13.32
N GLY A 63 -5.66 1.40 13.56
CA GLY A 63 -5.84 2.49 12.60
C GLY A 63 -4.53 3.21 12.29
N LEU A 64 -3.68 3.43 13.29
CA LEU A 64 -2.36 4.03 13.12
C LEU A 64 -1.46 3.13 12.26
N TYR A 65 -1.46 1.82 12.50
CA TYR A 65 -0.72 0.86 11.69
C TYR A 65 -1.20 0.84 10.24
N LEU A 66 -2.51 0.87 10.03
CA LEU A 66 -3.08 0.96 8.69
C LEU A 66 -2.63 2.23 7.96
N GLY A 67 -2.59 3.36 8.68
CA GLY A 67 -2.08 4.62 8.14
C GLY A 67 -0.64 4.50 7.66
N ARG A 68 0.22 3.84 8.44
CA ARG A 68 1.61 3.58 8.07
C ARG A 68 1.74 2.69 6.84
N ILE A 69 0.92 1.65 6.76
CA ILE A 69 0.88 0.76 5.58
C ILE A 69 0.44 1.54 4.35
N LYS A 70 -0.58 2.38 4.49
CA LYS A 70 -1.07 3.24 3.41
C LYS A 70 0.03 4.17 2.90
N ASP A 71 0.77 4.80 3.81
CA ASP A 71 1.88 5.68 3.45
C ASP A 71 2.99 4.92 2.73
N THR A 72 3.33 3.73 3.21
CA THR A 72 4.31 2.85 2.57
C THR A 72 3.86 2.47 1.16
N LEU A 73 2.59 2.14 0.97
CA LEU A 73 2.03 1.82 -0.34
C LEU A 73 2.13 3.02 -1.29
N ALA A 74 1.87 4.24 -0.80
CA ALA A 74 2.00 5.45 -1.60
C ALA A 74 3.44 5.64 -2.08
N ILE A 75 4.41 5.42 -1.20
CA ILE A 75 5.83 5.49 -1.54
C ILE A 75 6.20 4.45 -2.58
N LEU A 76 5.76 3.20 -2.40
CA LEU A 76 6.03 2.12 -3.35
C LEU A 76 5.44 2.39 -4.72
N ARG A 77 4.20 2.87 -4.78
CA ARG A 77 3.54 3.22 -6.05
C ARG A 77 4.28 4.35 -6.75
N ASN A 78 4.69 5.37 -6.00
CA ASN A 78 5.45 6.48 -6.55
C ASN A 78 6.81 6.02 -7.09
N THR A 79 7.49 5.13 -6.37
CA THR A 79 8.76 4.54 -6.80
C THR A 79 8.60 3.77 -8.11
N LEU A 80 7.54 2.98 -8.24
CA LEU A 80 7.24 2.24 -9.46
C LEU A 80 6.97 3.18 -10.65
N GLU A 81 6.23 4.27 -10.41
CA GLU A 81 5.93 5.25 -11.44
C GLU A 81 7.21 5.95 -11.92
N ILE A 82 8.08 6.34 -10.99
CA ILE A 82 9.37 6.94 -11.34
C ILE A 82 10.21 5.98 -12.17
N TYR A 83 10.22 4.71 -11.81
CA TYR A 83 10.93 3.69 -12.58
C TYR A 83 10.41 3.63 -14.03
N ILE A 84 9.10 3.60 -14.21
CA ILE A 84 8.47 3.56 -15.53
C ILE A 84 8.86 4.79 -16.34
N GLN A 85 8.79 5.97 -15.74
CA GLN A 85 9.15 7.23 -16.40
C GLN A 85 10.61 7.23 -16.82
N ASN A 86 11.51 6.79 -15.94
CA ASN A 86 12.94 6.71 -16.26
C ASN A 86 13.21 5.72 -17.38
N GLU A 87 12.54 4.58 -17.37
CA GLU A 87 12.69 3.57 -18.41
C GLU A 87 12.25 4.11 -19.79
N ARG A 88 11.14 4.83 -19.83
CA ARG A 88 10.65 5.48 -21.06
C ARG A 88 11.64 6.54 -21.56
N GLU A 89 12.20 7.32 -20.65
CA GLU A 89 13.18 8.34 -20.99
C GLU A 89 14.46 7.73 -21.58
N VAL A 90 14.95 6.66 -20.96
CA VAL A 90 16.11 5.92 -21.47
C VAL A 90 15.84 5.38 -22.88
N GLN A 91 14.67 4.78 -23.10
CA GLN A 91 14.30 4.26 -24.42
C GLN A 91 14.20 5.38 -25.46
N ARG A 92 13.67 6.53 -25.07
CA ARG A 92 13.61 7.69 -25.96
C ARG A 92 15.01 8.16 -26.37
N LEU A 93 15.91 8.28 -25.40
CA LEU A 93 17.30 8.71 -25.67
C LEU A 93 18.05 7.72 -26.57
N ILE A 94 17.86 6.43 -26.35
CA ILE A 94 18.45 5.39 -27.18
C ILE A 94 17.91 5.49 -28.61
N GLY A 95 16.61 5.70 -28.78
CA GLY A 95 15.97 5.87 -30.07
C GLY A 95 16.52 7.07 -30.83
N GLU A 96 16.68 8.20 -30.16
CA GLU A 96 17.28 9.41 -30.75
C GLU A 96 18.73 9.17 -31.19
N TYR A 97 19.50 8.52 -30.35
CA TYR A 97 20.90 8.21 -30.65
C TYR A 97 21.01 7.31 -31.88
N ILE A 98 20.20 6.30 -32.00
CA ILE A 98 20.18 5.40 -33.14
C ILE A 98 19.78 6.17 -34.42
N HIS A 99 18.78 7.02 -34.33
CA HIS A 99 18.32 7.84 -35.45
C HIS A 99 19.42 8.78 -35.95
N GLU A 100 20.10 9.47 -35.06
CA GLU A 100 21.23 10.35 -35.42
C GLU A 100 22.34 9.58 -36.10
N ARG A 101 22.65 8.38 -35.64
CA ARG A 101 23.70 7.56 -36.25
C ARG A 101 23.32 7.12 -37.66
N LYS A 102 22.06 6.80 -37.91
CA LYS A 102 21.58 6.46 -39.25
C LYS A 102 21.68 7.63 -40.19
N ASP A 103 21.37 8.83 -39.73
CA ASP A 103 21.45 10.05 -40.57
C ASP A 103 22.89 10.40 -40.96
N LYS A 104 23.87 10.00 -40.15
CA LYS A 104 25.30 10.26 -40.42
C LYS A 104 25.94 9.23 -41.31
N ILE A 105 25.31 8.15 -41.57
CA ILE A 105 25.78 7.11 -42.47
C ILE A 105 25.28 7.36 -43.90
#